data_ee0a53fa898864a688352a7cde8ec562
#
_entry.id   ee0a53fa898864a688352a7cde8ec562
#
_cell.length_a   1.000
_cell.length_b   1.000
_cell.length_c   1.000
_cell.angle_alpha   90.00
_cell.angle_beta   90.00
_cell.angle_gamma   90.00
#
_symmetry.space_group_name_H-M   'P 1'
#
loop_
_entity.id
_entity.type
_entity.pdbx_description
1 polymer ?
#
loop_
_entity_poly.entity_id
_entity_poly.type
_entity_poly.pdbx_seq_one_letter_code
_entity_poly.pdbx_strand_id
1 'polypeptide(L)'
;VPYAAWLGQPGYLAAEVLLALLAGVHYSLADDTISALGTGCDSPTSTGCSSASWAMNLVFVVFGALQAVGAVPLLRQDAARARVVGWLWVVAGTFSVGVGLAPVDAHPTLHSLVALPVFVAQPLAVLLHARWLTTGRVRVSGTALGVAAVVGAVAFAVLLGADSWSGTAERLAIWPAKLWLPLAALTQLRSRRRAFGLP
;
A
#
# COMPACT_ATOMS: atom_id res chain seq x y z
N VAL A 1 12.13 16.33 5.82
CA VAL A 1 10.73 16.68 5.56
C VAL A 1 9.95 15.39 5.41
N PRO A 2 8.87 15.14 6.22
CA PRO A 2 8.17 13.84 6.24
C PRO A 2 7.69 13.34 4.87
N TYR A 3 7.25 14.22 3.95
CA TYR A 3 6.88 13.81 2.58
C TYR A 3 7.98 13.03 1.83
N ALA A 4 9.26 13.21 2.18
CA ALA A 4 10.34 12.44 1.56
C ALA A 4 10.23 10.94 1.84
N ALA A 5 9.57 10.53 2.94
CA ALA A 5 9.30 9.13 3.23
C ALA A 5 8.45 8.45 2.14
N TRP A 6 7.60 9.22 1.44
CA TRP A 6 6.78 8.70 0.35
C TRP A 6 7.56 8.44 -0.94
N LEU A 7 8.72 9.07 -1.12
CA LEU A 7 9.56 8.86 -2.31
C LEU A 7 10.11 7.42 -2.38
N GLY A 8 10.26 6.75 -1.24
CA GLY A 8 10.71 5.38 -1.16
C GLY A 8 9.65 4.33 -1.52
N GLN A 9 8.38 4.68 -1.62
CA GLN A 9 7.28 3.71 -1.79
C GLN A 9 7.39 2.79 -3.01
N PRO A 10 7.98 3.18 -4.17
CA PRO A 10 8.23 2.23 -5.26
C PRO A 10 9.15 1.07 -4.88
N GLY A 11 9.98 1.25 -3.86
CA GLY A 11 10.80 0.17 -3.29
C GLY A 11 9.98 -1.00 -2.74
N TYR A 12 8.73 -0.75 -2.31
CA TYR A 12 7.79 -1.82 -1.95
C TYR A 12 7.54 -2.75 -3.13
N LEU A 13 7.23 -2.19 -4.31
CA LEU A 13 6.95 -2.97 -5.52
C LEU A 13 8.16 -3.78 -5.96
N ALA A 14 9.35 -3.16 -5.92
CA ALA A 14 10.59 -3.83 -6.27
C ALA A 14 10.90 -4.98 -5.29
N ALA A 15 10.71 -4.76 -3.99
CA ALA A 15 10.93 -5.79 -2.97
C ALA A 15 9.93 -6.95 -3.12
N GLU A 16 8.64 -6.66 -3.31
CA GLU A 16 7.60 -7.67 -3.52
C GLU A 16 7.90 -8.54 -4.75
N VAL A 17 8.17 -7.91 -5.90
CA VAL A 17 8.48 -8.66 -7.14
C VAL A 17 9.74 -9.50 -6.98
N LEU A 18 10.79 -8.95 -6.35
CA LEU A 18 12.01 -9.71 -6.09
C LEU A 18 11.73 -10.92 -5.18
N LEU A 19 10.97 -10.74 -4.11
CA LEU A 19 10.61 -11.83 -3.20
C LEU A 19 9.74 -12.88 -3.87
N ALA A 20 8.81 -12.47 -4.76
CA ALA A 20 8.02 -13.38 -5.57
C ALA A 20 8.91 -14.24 -6.51
N LEU A 21 9.90 -13.63 -7.15
CA LEU A 21 10.86 -14.36 -7.98
C LEU A 21 11.72 -15.33 -7.15
N LEU A 22 12.08 -14.97 -5.92
CA LEU A 22 12.85 -15.82 -5.01
C LEU A 22 11.99 -16.96 -4.43
N ALA A 23 10.68 -16.79 -4.31
CA ALA A 23 9.75 -17.85 -3.90
C ALA A 23 9.62 -18.96 -4.94
N GLY A 24 9.99 -18.68 -6.20
CA GLY A 24 10.12 -19.66 -7.26
C GLY A 24 8.78 -20.20 -7.79
N VAL A 25 8.78 -21.47 -8.18
CA VAL A 25 7.63 -22.13 -8.86
C VAL A 25 6.39 -22.30 -7.98
N HIS A 26 6.51 -22.09 -6.70
CA HIS A 26 5.41 -22.23 -5.75
C HIS A 26 4.60 -20.94 -5.52
N TYR A 27 4.91 -19.88 -6.27
CA TYR A 27 4.24 -18.59 -6.12
C TYR A 27 3.87 -17.97 -7.47
N SER A 28 2.58 -17.67 -7.64
CA SER A 28 2.00 -17.02 -8.81
C SER A 28 1.62 -15.56 -8.46
N LEU A 29 2.21 -14.58 -9.16
CA LEU A 29 1.80 -13.17 -9.01
C LEU A 29 0.33 -12.94 -9.36
N ALA A 30 -0.27 -13.78 -10.20
CA ALA A 30 -1.67 -13.64 -10.60
C ALA A 30 -2.62 -14.20 -9.54
N ASP A 31 -2.29 -15.33 -8.98
CA ASP A 31 -3.21 -16.11 -8.15
C ASP A 31 -2.89 -16.00 -6.66
N ASP A 32 -1.60 -15.96 -6.29
CA ASP A 32 -1.20 -15.88 -4.89
C ASP A 32 -1.17 -14.42 -4.39
N THR A 33 -1.71 -14.24 -3.18
CA THR A 33 -1.78 -12.94 -2.53
C THR A 33 -0.40 -12.42 -2.13
N ILE A 34 -0.27 -11.10 -1.98
CA ILE A 34 0.95 -10.48 -1.44
C ILE A 34 1.22 -11.01 -0.02
N SER A 35 0.15 -11.23 0.75
CA SER A 35 0.23 -11.77 2.10
C SER A 35 0.81 -13.19 2.13
N ALA A 36 0.60 -13.99 1.07
CA ALA A 36 1.17 -15.32 0.95
C ALA A 36 2.71 -15.30 0.89
N LEU A 37 3.34 -14.24 0.34
CA LEU A 37 4.79 -14.07 0.42
C LEU A 37 5.30 -13.90 1.86
N GLY A 38 4.44 -13.46 2.77
CA GLY A 38 4.73 -13.37 4.20
C GLY A 38 4.50 -14.67 4.97
N THR A 39 4.11 -15.75 4.29
CA THR A 39 3.84 -17.08 4.89
C THR A 39 5.07 -17.97 4.80
N GLY A 40 5.49 -18.57 5.91
CA GLY A 40 6.60 -19.52 5.96
C GLY A 40 6.26 -20.85 5.32
N CYS A 41 7.26 -21.52 4.72
CA CYS A 41 7.09 -22.84 4.08
C CYS A 41 7.07 -24.02 5.06
N ASP A 42 7.09 -23.77 6.35
CA ASP A 42 7.11 -24.80 7.39
C ASP A 42 5.75 -25.47 7.63
N SER A 43 4.68 -24.94 7.02
CA SER A 43 3.34 -25.52 7.10
C SER A 43 3.05 -26.40 5.89
N PRO A 44 2.65 -27.66 6.07
CA PRO A 44 2.33 -28.57 4.94
C PRO A 44 1.09 -28.15 4.13
N THR A 45 0.34 -27.15 4.58
CA THR A 45 -0.86 -26.63 3.90
C THR A 45 -0.64 -25.29 3.19
N SER A 46 0.56 -24.73 3.23
CA SER A 46 0.86 -23.43 2.63
C SER A 46 1.12 -23.55 1.13
N THR A 47 0.12 -23.25 0.32
CA THR A 47 0.31 -22.86 -1.07
C THR A 47 0.82 -21.42 -1.11
N GLY A 48 1.80 -21.13 -1.97
CA GLY A 48 2.32 -19.76 -2.11
C GLY A 48 3.31 -19.31 -1.04
N CYS A 49 3.89 -20.25 -0.27
CA CYS A 49 4.85 -19.94 0.81
C CYS A 49 6.21 -19.43 0.29
N SER A 50 6.94 -18.73 1.16
CA SER A 50 8.28 -18.21 0.88
C SER A 50 9.26 -18.54 2.00
N SER A 51 10.46 -19.01 1.65
CA SER A 51 11.58 -19.15 2.58
C SER A 51 12.09 -17.79 3.11
N ALA A 52 11.73 -16.71 2.43
CA ALA A 52 12.04 -15.33 2.80
C ALA A 52 10.80 -14.56 3.32
N SER A 53 9.81 -15.26 3.89
CA SER A 53 8.57 -14.68 4.41
C SER A 53 8.81 -13.54 5.40
N TRP A 54 9.80 -13.65 6.28
CA TRP A 54 10.20 -12.60 7.20
C TRP A 54 10.55 -11.28 6.48
N ALA A 55 11.15 -11.37 5.27
CA ALA A 55 11.52 -10.18 4.51
C ALA A 55 10.27 -9.47 3.97
N MET A 56 9.25 -10.21 3.49
CA MET A 56 7.99 -9.59 3.08
C MET A 56 7.25 -8.95 4.26
N ASN A 57 7.22 -9.62 5.40
CA ASN A 57 6.65 -9.06 6.62
C ASN A 57 7.39 -7.77 7.05
N LEU A 58 8.71 -7.73 6.93
CA LEU A 58 9.50 -6.51 7.16
C LEU A 58 9.18 -5.41 6.14
N VAL A 59 8.93 -5.75 4.87
CA VAL A 59 8.48 -4.82 3.82
C VAL A 59 7.16 -4.17 4.22
N PHE A 60 6.17 -4.93 4.70
CA PHE A 60 4.91 -4.36 5.21
C PHE A 60 5.15 -3.38 6.35
N VAL A 61 6.01 -3.72 7.31
CA VAL A 61 6.33 -2.86 8.46
C VAL A 61 7.01 -1.57 8.01
N VAL A 62 8.10 -1.67 7.24
CA VAL A 62 8.90 -0.51 6.83
C VAL A 62 8.10 0.44 5.95
N PHE A 63 7.48 -0.07 4.90
CA PHE A 63 6.74 0.77 3.96
C PHE A 63 5.41 1.28 4.52
N GLY A 64 4.79 0.54 5.44
CA GLY A 64 3.65 1.01 6.22
C GLY A 64 4.04 2.18 7.12
N ALA A 65 5.15 2.08 7.85
CA ALA A 65 5.67 3.17 8.68
C ALA A 65 6.04 4.40 7.84
N LEU A 66 6.74 4.23 6.72
CA LEU A 66 7.06 5.33 5.79
C LEU A 66 5.79 6.00 5.24
N GLN A 67 4.75 5.23 4.97
CA GLN A 67 3.45 5.74 4.50
C GLN A 67 2.80 6.62 5.57
N ALA A 68 2.72 6.16 6.82
CA ALA A 68 2.14 6.91 7.93
C ALA A 68 2.94 8.17 8.26
N VAL A 69 4.27 8.06 8.36
CA VAL A 69 5.16 9.21 8.64
C VAL A 69 5.04 10.29 7.56
N GLY A 70 4.99 9.89 6.29
CA GLY A 70 4.84 10.82 5.16
C GLY A 70 3.52 11.61 5.19
N ALA A 71 2.49 11.09 5.86
CA ALA A 71 1.18 11.75 5.99
C ALA A 71 1.13 12.85 7.06
N VAL A 72 2.06 12.87 8.01
CA VAL A 72 2.06 13.82 9.15
C VAL A 72 1.89 15.30 8.72
N PRO A 73 2.52 15.78 7.63
CA PRO A 73 2.32 17.16 7.21
C PRO A 73 0.89 17.49 6.75
N LEU A 74 0.11 16.52 6.30
CA LEU A 74 -1.29 16.72 5.94
C LEU A 74 -2.17 16.94 7.19
N LEU A 75 -1.85 16.27 8.29
CA LEU A 75 -2.55 16.42 9.57
C LEU A 75 -2.37 17.80 10.19
N ARG A 76 -1.27 18.49 9.84
CA ARG A 76 -0.92 19.83 10.34
C ARG A 76 -1.48 20.97 9.48
N GLN A 77 -2.25 20.65 8.43
CA GLN A 77 -2.91 21.66 7.60
C GLN A 77 -4.26 22.05 8.21
N ASP A 78 -4.63 23.32 8.08
CA ASP A 78 -5.92 23.81 8.57
C ASP A 78 -7.10 23.29 7.77
N ALA A 79 -6.88 22.96 6.49
CA ALA A 79 -7.89 22.45 5.61
C ALA A 79 -8.40 21.06 6.05
N ALA A 80 -9.68 20.95 6.36
CA ALA A 80 -10.31 19.70 6.82
C ALA A 80 -10.08 18.53 5.82
N ARG A 81 -10.15 18.82 4.51
CA ARG A 81 -9.91 17.81 3.46
C ARG A 81 -8.49 17.23 3.53
N ALA A 82 -7.49 18.06 3.81
CA ALA A 82 -6.10 17.59 3.95
C ALA A 82 -5.95 16.68 5.18
N ARG A 83 -6.56 17.04 6.31
CA ARG A 83 -6.56 16.22 7.51
C ARG A 83 -7.24 14.87 7.32
N VAL A 84 -8.42 14.85 6.64
CA VAL A 84 -9.10 13.58 6.31
C VAL A 84 -8.19 12.67 5.48
N VAL A 85 -7.58 13.19 4.42
CA VAL A 85 -6.63 12.43 3.59
C VAL A 85 -5.42 11.99 4.42
N GLY A 86 -4.90 12.86 5.28
CA GLY A 86 -3.80 12.55 6.19
C GLY A 86 -4.14 11.37 7.11
N TRP A 87 -5.32 11.36 7.72
CA TRP A 87 -5.76 10.26 8.58
C TRP A 87 -5.95 8.95 7.82
N LEU A 88 -6.49 8.98 6.61
CA LEU A 88 -6.61 7.78 5.77
C LEU A 88 -5.23 7.17 5.49
N TRP A 89 -4.22 7.99 5.17
CA TRP A 89 -2.85 7.51 4.98
C TRP A 89 -2.21 6.97 6.27
N VAL A 90 -2.45 7.62 7.41
CA VAL A 90 -1.97 7.14 8.71
C VAL A 90 -2.61 5.81 9.07
N VAL A 91 -3.93 5.68 8.93
CA VAL A 91 -4.64 4.42 9.16
C VAL A 91 -4.08 3.33 8.26
N ALA A 92 -4.04 3.55 6.94
CA ALA A 92 -3.53 2.54 6.01
C ALA A 92 -2.08 2.14 6.33
N GLY A 93 -1.20 3.09 6.65
CA GLY A 93 0.20 2.82 6.99
C GLY A 93 0.35 2.07 8.31
N THR A 94 -0.35 2.50 9.36
CA THR A 94 -0.30 1.85 10.68
C THR A 94 -0.83 0.41 10.62
N PHE A 95 -1.93 0.19 9.92
CA PHE A 95 -2.48 -1.15 9.75
C PHE A 95 -1.64 -2.03 8.83
N SER A 96 -0.92 -1.45 7.83
CA SER A 96 0.09 -2.18 7.07
C SER A 96 1.25 -2.66 7.97
N VAL A 97 1.68 -1.85 8.96
CA VAL A 97 2.61 -2.33 10.01
C VAL A 97 2.00 -3.51 10.76
N GLY A 98 0.72 -3.44 11.13
CA GLY A 98 0.00 -4.53 11.79
C GLY A 98 -0.02 -5.82 10.95
N VAL A 99 -0.22 -5.71 9.63
CA VAL A 99 -0.16 -6.84 8.68
C VAL A 99 1.19 -7.55 8.75
N GLY A 100 2.30 -6.80 8.74
CA GLY A 100 3.63 -7.38 8.83
C GLY A 100 3.97 -7.98 10.21
N LEU A 101 3.32 -7.50 11.28
CA LEU A 101 3.51 -8.02 12.63
C LEU A 101 2.58 -9.22 12.96
N ALA A 102 1.58 -9.47 12.14
CA ALA A 102 0.64 -10.57 12.27
C ALA A 102 0.64 -11.42 10.99
N PRO A 103 1.68 -12.24 10.73
CA PRO A 103 1.72 -13.12 9.55
C PRO A 103 0.49 -14.02 9.46
N VAL A 104 0.04 -14.28 8.24
CA VAL A 104 -1.24 -14.98 8.01
C VAL A 104 -1.21 -16.45 8.51
N ASP A 105 -0.06 -17.10 8.43
CA ASP A 105 0.15 -18.48 8.91
C ASP A 105 0.14 -18.57 10.45
N ALA A 106 0.70 -17.58 11.14
CA ALA A 106 0.77 -17.54 12.59
C ALA A 106 -0.53 -17.02 13.23
N HIS A 107 -1.16 -16.00 12.61
CA HIS A 107 -2.30 -15.27 13.18
C HIS A 107 -3.37 -14.92 12.14
N PRO A 108 -4.04 -15.89 11.47
CA PRO A 108 -4.90 -15.64 10.33
C PRO A 108 -6.06 -14.66 10.62
N THR A 109 -6.70 -14.80 11.76
CA THR A 109 -7.80 -13.90 12.15
C THR A 109 -7.32 -12.48 12.42
N LEU A 110 -6.21 -12.33 13.16
CA LEU A 110 -5.62 -11.02 13.44
C LEU A 110 -5.12 -10.37 12.15
N HIS A 111 -4.46 -11.14 11.28
CA HIS A 111 -4.02 -10.68 9.96
C HIS A 111 -5.19 -10.07 9.17
N SER A 112 -6.31 -10.81 9.06
CA SER A 112 -7.49 -10.33 8.34
C SER A 112 -8.08 -9.06 8.96
N LEU A 113 -8.12 -8.98 10.30
CA LEU A 113 -8.62 -7.80 11.01
C LEU A 113 -7.75 -6.56 10.78
N VAL A 114 -6.41 -6.71 10.74
CA VAL A 114 -5.52 -5.57 10.47
C VAL A 114 -5.37 -5.28 8.98
N ALA A 115 -5.61 -6.24 8.09
CA ALA A 115 -5.59 -6.00 6.65
C ALA A 115 -6.81 -5.21 6.16
N LEU A 116 -8.00 -5.46 6.73
CA LEU A 116 -9.25 -4.81 6.30
C LEU A 116 -9.16 -3.28 6.25
N PRO A 117 -8.65 -2.56 7.28
CA PRO A 117 -8.49 -1.11 7.21
C PRO A 117 -7.53 -0.66 6.10
N VAL A 118 -6.54 -1.46 5.71
CA VAL A 118 -5.63 -1.13 4.59
C VAL A 118 -6.42 -1.10 3.29
N PHE A 119 -7.23 -2.14 3.03
CA PHE A 119 -8.05 -2.27 1.81
C PHE A 119 -9.16 -1.22 1.69
N VAL A 120 -9.56 -0.60 2.79
CA VAL A 120 -10.54 0.49 2.78
C VAL A 120 -9.86 1.86 2.72
N ALA A 121 -8.94 2.12 3.65
CA ALA A 121 -8.37 3.46 3.81
C ALA A 121 -7.40 3.80 2.67
N GLN A 122 -6.62 2.86 2.16
CA GLN A 122 -5.60 3.15 1.15
C GLN A 122 -6.20 3.53 -0.22
N PRO A 123 -7.16 2.79 -0.81
CA PRO A 123 -7.83 3.19 -2.04
C PRO A 123 -8.55 4.54 -1.92
N LEU A 124 -9.26 4.76 -0.81
CA LEU A 124 -9.92 6.03 -0.53
C LEU A 124 -8.91 7.17 -0.40
N ALA A 125 -7.78 6.94 0.26
CA ALA A 125 -6.73 7.93 0.41
C ALA A 125 -6.16 8.36 -0.95
N VAL A 126 -5.88 7.42 -1.88
CA VAL A 126 -5.44 7.75 -3.25
C VAL A 126 -6.47 8.61 -3.95
N LEU A 127 -7.72 8.15 -3.97
CA LEU A 127 -8.81 8.80 -4.69
C LEU A 127 -9.07 10.22 -4.16
N LEU A 128 -9.21 10.39 -2.85
CA LEU A 128 -9.52 11.67 -2.22
C LEU A 128 -8.31 12.62 -2.25
N HIS A 129 -7.09 12.13 -2.08
CA HIS A 129 -5.87 12.90 -2.24
C HIS A 129 -5.81 13.52 -3.64
N ALA A 130 -5.99 12.69 -4.66
CA ALA A 130 -5.98 13.16 -6.04
C ALA A 130 -7.07 14.20 -6.30
N ARG A 131 -8.30 13.94 -5.89
CA ARG A 131 -9.46 14.81 -6.19
C ARG A 131 -9.46 16.11 -5.41
N TRP A 132 -9.00 16.10 -4.17
CA TRP A 132 -9.12 17.25 -3.27
C TRP A 132 -7.85 18.08 -3.16
N LEU A 133 -6.66 17.46 -3.31
CA LEU A 133 -5.39 18.10 -3.00
C LEU A 133 -4.48 18.30 -4.22
N THR A 134 -4.93 17.91 -5.42
CA THR A 134 -4.16 18.09 -6.64
C THR A 134 -4.99 18.69 -7.79
N THR A 135 -4.31 19.11 -8.86
CA THR A 135 -4.94 19.74 -10.02
C THR A 135 -4.34 19.21 -11.34
N GLY A 136 -4.95 19.55 -12.46
CA GLY A 136 -4.45 19.24 -13.80
C GLY A 136 -4.24 17.75 -14.05
N ARG A 137 -3.19 17.40 -14.77
CA ARG A 137 -2.85 16.01 -15.13
C ARG A 137 -2.60 15.12 -13.92
N VAL A 138 -2.02 15.66 -12.84
CA VAL A 138 -1.78 14.91 -11.62
C VAL A 138 -3.09 14.44 -10.99
N ARG A 139 -4.13 15.30 -10.98
CA ARG A 139 -5.47 14.92 -10.52
C ARG A 139 -6.04 13.77 -11.35
N VAL A 140 -5.94 13.85 -12.69
CA VAL A 140 -6.47 12.83 -13.58
C VAL A 140 -5.79 11.49 -13.34
N SER A 141 -4.45 11.46 -13.35
CA SER A 141 -3.69 10.23 -13.13
C SER A 141 -3.96 9.63 -11.75
N GLY A 142 -3.97 10.46 -10.70
CA GLY A 142 -4.23 9.99 -9.35
C GLY A 142 -5.68 9.52 -9.15
N THR A 143 -6.66 10.17 -9.82
CA THR A 143 -8.06 9.70 -9.79
C THR A 143 -8.18 8.33 -10.47
N ALA A 144 -7.51 8.13 -11.62
CA ALA A 144 -7.48 6.84 -12.30
C ALA A 144 -6.86 5.74 -11.41
N LEU A 145 -5.72 6.03 -10.77
CA LEU A 145 -5.09 5.11 -9.80
C LEU A 145 -6.02 4.82 -8.61
N GLY A 146 -6.71 5.83 -8.08
CA GLY A 146 -7.64 5.66 -6.97
C GLY A 146 -8.85 4.82 -7.35
N VAL A 147 -9.41 5.01 -8.56
CA VAL A 147 -10.50 4.17 -9.08
C VAL A 147 -10.02 2.73 -9.26
N ALA A 148 -8.84 2.54 -9.86
CA ALA A 148 -8.25 1.20 -10.02
C ALA A 148 -8.06 0.51 -8.65
N ALA A 149 -7.58 1.24 -7.64
CA ALA A 149 -7.41 0.70 -6.29
C ALA A 149 -8.75 0.30 -5.65
N VAL A 150 -9.81 1.11 -5.82
CA VAL A 150 -11.16 0.78 -5.31
C VAL A 150 -11.70 -0.47 -6.02
N VAL A 151 -11.58 -0.54 -7.35
CA VAL A 151 -12.00 -1.72 -8.14
C VAL A 151 -11.22 -2.95 -7.69
N GLY A 152 -9.90 -2.82 -7.49
CA GLY A 152 -9.05 -3.91 -6.99
C GLY A 152 -9.48 -4.40 -5.61
N ALA A 153 -9.78 -3.49 -4.68
CA ALA A 153 -10.22 -3.83 -3.33
C ALA A 153 -11.58 -4.58 -3.33
N VAL A 154 -12.52 -4.12 -4.16
CA VAL A 154 -13.81 -4.81 -4.33
C VAL A 154 -13.62 -6.18 -4.98
N ALA A 155 -12.82 -6.26 -6.05
CA ALA A 155 -12.51 -7.52 -6.72
C ALA A 155 -11.82 -8.51 -5.75
N PHE A 156 -10.86 -8.03 -4.95
CA PHE A 156 -10.19 -8.86 -3.95
C PHE A 156 -11.17 -9.40 -2.92
N ALA A 157 -12.10 -8.56 -2.41
CA ALA A 157 -13.12 -9.01 -1.45
C ALA A 157 -14.04 -10.08 -2.05
N VAL A 158 -14.36 -10.01 -3.34
CA VAL A 158 -15.16 -11.00 -4.06
C VAL A 158 -14.38 -12.29 -4.31
N LEU A 159 -13.09 -12.18 -4.65
CA LEU A 159 -12.21 -13.30 -4.99
C LEU A 159 -11.48 -13.89 -3.77
N LEU A 160 -11.76 -13.39 -2.56
CA LEU A 160 -11.13 -13.88 -1.35
C LEU A 160 -11.47 -15.37 -1.14
N GLY A 161 -10.44 -16.21 -1.15
CA GLY A 161 -10.59 -17.67 -1.09
C GLY A 161 -10.83 -18.34 -2.46
N ALA A 162 -10.79 -17.61 -3.57
CA ALA A 162 -10.78 -18.20 -4.90
C ALA A 162 -9.37 -18.70 -5.26
N ASP A 163 -9.28 -19.75 -6.06
CA ASP A 163 -8.02 -20.37 -6.48
C ASP A 163 -7.30 -19.58 -7.59
N SER A 164 -7.92 -18.53 -8.12
CA SER A 164 -7.37 -17.75 -9.22
C SER A 164 -7.67 -16.27 -9.11
N TRP A 165 -6.73 -15.42 -9.62
CA TRP A 165 -6.85 -13.97 -9.73
C TRP A 165 -6.88 -13.18 -8.41
N SER A 166 -6.88 -13.83 -7.25
CA SER A 166 -6.87 -13.14 -5.95
C SER A 166 -5.61 -12.28 -5.78
N GLY A 167 -4.45 -12.76 -6.22
CA GLY A 167 -3.19 -12.02 -6.21
C GLY A 167 -3.22 -10.79 -7.11
N THR A 168 -3.81 -10.91 -8.32
CA THR A 168 -3.97 -9.76 -9.22
C THR A 168 -4.90 -8.71 -8.62
N ALA A 169 -6.02 -9.12 -8.02
CA ALA A 169 -6.96 -8.20 -7.40
C ALA A 169 -6.35 -7.48 -6.19
N GLU A 170 -5.59 -8.19 -5.36
CA GLU A 170 -4.87 -7.58 -4.23
C GLU A 170 -3.86 -6.54 -4.71
N ARG A 171 -3.06 -6.85 -5.73
CA ARG A 171 -2.10 -5.92 -6.31
C ARG A 171 -2.77 -4.69 -6.92
N LEU A 172 -3.90 -4.88 -7.58
CA LEU A 172 -4.68 -3.76 -8.11
C LEU A 172 -5.21 -2.86 -6.99
N ALA A 173 -5.49 -3.40 -5.80
CA ALA A 173 -5.85 -2.61 -4.63
C ALA A 173 -4.66 -1.85 -4.02
N ILE A 174 -3.48 -2.46 -3.97
CA ILE A 174 -2.34 -1.98 -3.17
C ILE A 174 -1.35 -1.16 -4.02
N TRP A 175 -0.96 -1.61 -5.21
CA TRP A 175 0.09 -0.99 -6.02
C TRP A 175 -0.20 0.46 -6.44
N PRO A 176 -1.45 0.85 -6.77
CA PRO A 176 -1.74 2.24 -7.13
C PRO A 176 -1.31 3.25 -6.07
N ALA A 177 -1.43 2.90 -4.79
CA ALA A 177 -0.98 3.77 -3.70
C ALA A 177 0.55 3.91 -3.68
N LYS A 178 1.28 2.83 -3.93
CA LYS A 178 2.75 2.82 -3.97
C LYS A 178 3.31 3.65 -5.14
N LEU A 179 2.56 3.73 -6.23
CA LEU A 179 2.86 4.59 -7.38
C LEU A 179 2.41 6.04 -7.14
N TRP A 180 1.29 6.25 -6.46
CA TRP A 180 0.73 7.57 -6.19
C TRP A 180 1.56 8.39 -5.20
N LEU A 181 2.01 7.77 -4.10
CA LEU A 181 2.68 8.48 -3.01
C LEU A 181 3.93 9.26 -3.42
N PRO A 182 4.85 8.74 -4.26
CA PRO A 182 5.98 9.54 -4.74
C PRO A 182 5.55 10.70 -5.62
N LEU A 183 4.51 10.56 -6.45
CA LEU A 183 3.97 11.67 -7.26
C LEU A 183 3.38 12.75 -6.36
N ALA A 184 2.61 12.37 -5.35
CA ALA A 184 2.07 13.29 -4.35
C ALA A 184 3.18 14.00 -3.58
N ALA A 185 4.22 13.29 -3.15
CA ALA A 185 5.38 13.89 -2.48
C ALA A 185 6.07 14.94 -3.35
N LEU A 186 6.35 14.62 -4.61
CA LEU A 186 7.00 15.54 -5.53
C LEU A 186 6.18 16.82 -5.77
N THR A 187 4.86 16.71 -5.87
CA THR A 187 3.99 17.89 -6.03
C THR A 187 4.05 18.78 -4.79
N GLN A 188 3.98 18.21 -3.61
CA GLN A 188 4.03 18.94 -2.35
C GLN A 188 5.40 19.59 -2.10
N LEU A 189 6.48 18.90 -2.43
CA LEU A 189 7.84 19.43 -2.30
C LEU A 189 8.09 20.60 -3.26
N ARG A 190 7.63 20.50 -4.52
CA ARG A 190 7.73 21.58 -5.52
C ARG A 190 6.92 22.81 -5.12
N SER A 191 5.70 22.62 -4.62
CA SER A 191 4.86 23.73 -4.16
C SER A 191 5.51 24.50 -3.01
N ARG A 192 6.14 23.79 -2.06
CA ARG A 192 6.88 24.43 -0.96
C ARG A 192 8.11 25.19 -1.44
N ARG A 193 8.93 24.62 -2.36
CA ARG A 193 10.09 25.32 -2.92
C ARG A 193 9.69 26.65 -3.56
N ARG A 194 8.60 26.67 -4.35
CA ARG A 194 8.05 27.88 -4.96
C ARG A 194 7.61 28.91 -3.92
N ALA A 195 6.95 28.47 -2.84
CA ALA A 195 6.50 29.36 -1.77
C ALA A 195 7.65 30.04 -1.00
N PHE A 196 8.84 29.39 -0.96
CA PHE A 196 10.03 29.94 -0.30
C PHE A 196 11.06 30.56 -1.28
N GLY A 197 10.71 30.70 -2.58
CA GLY A 197 11.60 31.30 -3.59
C GLY A 197 12.90 30.51 -3.83
N LEU A 198 12.91 29.22 -3.50
CA LEU A 198 14.09 28.36 -3.69
C LEU A 198 14.11 27.79 -5.12
N PRO A 199 15.30 27.79 -5.78
CA PRO A 199 15.49 27.22 -7.12
C PRO A 199 15.21 25.72 -7.18
#